data_7a2bd1d8db6492776cea4500cedda0cb
#
_entry.id   7a2bd1d8db6492776cea4500cedda0cb
#
_cell.length_a   1.000
_cell.length_b   1.000
_cell.length_c   1.000
_cell.angle_alpha   90.00
_cell.angle_beta   90.00
_cell.angle_gamma   90.00
#
_symmetry.space_group_name_H-M   'P 1'
#
loop_
_entity.id
_entity.type
_entity.pdbx_description
1 polymer ?
#
loop_
_entity_poly.entity_id
_entity_poly.type
_entity_poly.pdbx_seq_one_letter_code
_entity_poly.pdbx_strand_id
1 'polypeptide(L)'
;MCYRRFALLLFAISSYAGVAEPTKLRIWNSKSGSKITAKASEMTQNGSIQLTTKDGRELTLGIDEFSEDDQAFLEKHFKKKEVQLAANAGTLEGPIKAGVDTSYFVYIPKNLGPGTRAPVMIWTQSDGAKQETLQRFTEAADVLGMIIASPIEARHEGQVTLLNNFVHTRNVLSDVKRDYKISGHGIHFGGDKSGGAAALHNSLKIRSAGTYTVSGYLTPNMTGANQGHHFMAGSTNSSHRYMTAYAAAKFDEDATHMLYFGARDMPDSRDITIGMIWMYAQGLYENASSRGNEIETFEGRVLPWLKDLASISEGQAAYLTRMLNSDCRLKGRFKKEIEKLHTQLLKSKEAVAHVQGRDALDNFSETQLAKYGSHFKPLTDHSPKKFERMMANLEKTYEKAKELKPVLKALAEPTHR
;
A
#
# COMPACT_ATOMS: atom_id res chain seq x y z
N MET A 1 34.81 50.62 -9.03
CA MET A 1 34.28 49.94 -7.82
C MET A 1 33.66 48.61 -8.20
N CYS A 2 34.43 47.53 -8.01
CA CYS A 2 34.03 46.17 -8.39
C CYS A 2 33.47 45.45 -7.14
N TYR A 3 32.20 45.14 -7.11
CA TYR A 3 31.62 44.23 -6.11
C TYR A 3 31.63 42.79 -6.64
N ARG A 4 32.58 41.99 -6.15
CA ARG A 4 32.58 40.53 -6.28
C ARG A 4 31.49 39.97 -5.35
N ARG A 5 30.43 39.38 -5.91
CA ARG A 5 29.50 38.53 -5.20
C ARG A 5 30.12 37.15 -5.05
N PHE A 6 30.47 36.77 -3.84
CA PHE A 6 30.78 35.41 -3.46
C PHE A 6 29.45 34.65 -3.40
N ALA A 7 29.25 33.70 -4.31
CA ALA A 7 28.19 32.70 -4.21
C ALA A 7 28.70 31.60 -3.26
N LEU A 8 28.15 31.56 -2.05
CA LEU A 8 28.30 30.40 -1.15
C LEU A 8 27.52 29.24 -1.78
N LEU A 9 28.23 28.28 -2.36
CA LEU A 9 27.71 26.97 -2.67
C LEU A 9 27.55 26.22 -1.34
N LEU A 10 26.36 26.22 -0.79
CA LEU A 10 25.96 25.26 0.24
C LEU A 10 25.87 23.87 -0.42
N PHE A 11 26.95 23.10 -0.30
CA PHE A 11 26.86 21.65 -0.48
C PHE A 11 25.92 21.09 0.60
N ALA A 12 24.67 20.84 0.25
CA ALA A 12 23.83 19.97 1.00
C ALA A 12 24.49 18.58 0.97
N ILE A 13 25.18 18.24 2.05
CA ILE A 13 25.59 16.88 2.33
C ILE A 13 24.28 16.13 2.54
N SER A 14 23.73 15.54 1.47
CA SER A 14 22.68 14.54 1.58
C SER A 14 23.28 13.40 2.38
N SER A 15 22.87 13.33 3.65
CA SER A 15 23.14 12.19 4.49
C SER A 15 22.53 10.97 3.81
N TYR A 16 23.36 10.18 3.14
CA TYR A 16 23.00 8.86 2.72
C TYR A 16 22.52 8.12 3.98
N ALA A 17 21.22 7.90 4.12
CA ALA A 17 20.67 6.94 5.08
C ALA A 17 21.21 5.57 4.65
N GLY A 18 22.36 5.23 5.21
CA GLY A 18 23.19 4.16 4.70
C GLY A 18 22.65 2.82 5.07
N VAL A 19 22.64 1.95 4.11
CA VAL A 19 22.99 0.54 4.32
C VAL A 19 24.08 0.53 5.39
N ALA A 20 23.94 -0.26 6.46
CA ALA A 20 25.08 -0.46 7.35
C ALA A 20 26.22 -0.90 6.44
N GLU A 21 27.26 -0.07 6.31
CA GLU A 21 28.36 -0.41 5.42
C GLU A 21 28.81 -1.82 5.72
N PRO A 22 29.03 -2.66 4.70
CA PRO A 22 29.62 -3.97 4.92
C PRO A 22 30.83 -3.77 5.83
N THR A 23 30.98 -4.62 6.83
CA THR A 23 32.16 -4.52 7.68
C THR A 23 33.43 -4.59 6.82
N LYS A 24 34.50 -3.97 7.27
CA LYS A 24 35.79 -4.24 6.65
C LYS A 24 36.09 -5.74 6.70
N LEU A 25 36.88 -6.24 5.77
CA LEU A 25 37.34 -7.62 5.79
C LEU A 25 38.04 -7.88 7.12
N ARG A 26 37.54 -8.84 7.92
CA ARG A 26 38.07 -9.20 9.22
C ARG A 26 38.00 -10.70 9.46
N ILE A 27 38.71 -11.19 10.45
CA ILE A 27 38.62 -12.57 10.92
C ILE A 27 37.45 -12.67 11.90
N TRP A 28 36.53 -13.58 11.63
CA TRP A 28 35.42 -13.97 12.47
C TRP A 28 35.75 -15.28 13.14
N ASN A 29 35.49 -15.42 14.42
CA ASN A 29 35.70 -16.62 15.20
C ASN A 29 34.35 -17.29 15.46
N SER A 30 34.27 -18.60 15.27
CA SER A 30 33.10 -19.36 15.70
C SER A 30 33.24 -19.78 17.18
N LYS A 31 32.11 -20.14 17.81
CA LYS A 31 32.12 -20.77 19.14
C LYS A 31 32.97 -22.04 19.20
N SER A 32 33.09 -22.75 18.08
CA SER A 32 33.92 -23.97 17.98
C SER A 32 35.41 -23.67 17.77
N GLY A 33 35.83 -22.40 17.74
CA GLY A 33 37.21 -21.98 17.49
C GLY A 33 37.64 -21.92 16.02
N SER A 34 36.75 -22.23 15.08
CA SER A 34 37.02 -22.08 13.64
C SER A 34 37.11 -20.60 13.28
N LYS A 35 37.94 -20.28 12.27
CA LYS A 35 38.14 -18.90 11.82
C LYS A 35 37.77 -18.74 10.35
N ILE A 36 37.08 -17.64 10.02
CA ILE A 36 36.78 -17.27 8.64
C ILE A 36 37.13 -15.80 8.41
N THR A 37 37.79 -15.52 7.27
CA THR A 37 38.07 -14.13 6.85
C THR A 37 37.03 -13.69 5.86
N ALA A 38 36.16 -12.77 6.26
CA ALA A 38 35.03 -12.31 5.47
C ALA A 38 34.62 -10.88 5.82
N LYS A 39 33.81 -10.26 4.97
CA LYS A 39 33.02 -9.07 5.28
C LYS A 39 31.63 -9.52 5.70
N ALA A 40 31.09 -8.98 6.77
CA ALA A 40 29.67 -9.12 7.06
C ALA A 40 28.94 -8.01 6.29
N SER A 41 28.01 -8.38 5.43
CA SER A 41 27.25 -7.46 4.59
C SER A 41 25.87 -7.16 5.14
N GLU A 42 25.26 -8.13 5.84
CA GLU A 42 23.89 -8.01 6.31
C GLU A 42 23.63 -8.91 7.52
N MET A 43 22.78 -8.42 8.44
CA MET A 43 22.14 -9.26 9.44
C MET A 43 20.67 -9.44 9.06
N THR A 44 20.28 -10.69 8.77
CA THR A 44 18.92 -11.03 8.38
C THR A 44 17.96 -10.95 9.58
N GLN A 45 16.65 -10.90 9.31
CA GLN A 45 15.62 -10.79 10.35
C GLN A 45 15.57 -11.98 11.33
N ASN A 46 16.07 -13.14 10.92
CA ASN A 46 16.18 -14.34 11.78
C ASN A 46 17.51 -14.40 12.55
N GLY A 47 18.29 -13.32 12.55
CA GLY A 47 19.56 -13.28 13.26
C GLY A 47 20.70 -14.02 12.54
N SER A 48 20.58 -14.31 11.25
CA SER A 48 21.67 -14.84 10.46
C SER A 48 22.48 -13.70 9.84
N ILE A 49 23.77 -13.91 9.70
CA ILE A 49 24.73 -12.96 9.13
C ILE A 49 25.13 -13.44 7.73
N GLN A 50 24.99 -12.55 6.75
CA GLN A 50 25.56 -12.78 5.41
C GLN A 50 27.02 -12.34 5.41
N LEU A 51 27.89 -13.28 5.02
CA LEU A 51 29.32 -13.08 4.90
C LEU A 51 29.76 -13.22 3.44
N THR A 52 30.63 -12.32 2.98
CA THR A 52 31.34 -12.47 1.72
C THR A 52 32.82 -12.73 2.04
N THR A 53 33.30 -13.90 1.73
CA THR A 53 34.70 -14.29 1.96
C THR A 53 35.67 -13.55 1.02
N LYS A 54 36.97 -13.61 1.30
CA LYS A 54 38.00 -12.94 0.48
C LYS A 54 38.01 -13.45 -0.96
N ASP A 55 37.63 -14.70 -1.20
CA ASP A 55 37.52 -15.33 -2.51
C ASP A 55 36.14 -15.17 -3.17
N GLY A 56 35.27 -14.32 -2.60
CA GLY A 56 33.96 -13.94 -3.15
C GLY A 56 32.84 -14.95 -2.88
N ARG A 57 33.05 -15.98 -2.06
CA ARG A 57 31.97 -16.91 -1.66
C ARG A 57 31.03 -16.23 -0.67
N GLU A 58 29.74 -16.43 -0.87
CA GLU A 58 28.69 -15.99 0.06
C GLU A 58 28.34 -17.13 1.03
N LEU A 59 28.29 -16.80 2.30
CA LEU A 59 27.93 -17.70 3.39
C LEU A 59 26.88 -17.03 4.25
N THR A 60 25.92 -17.80 4.77
CA THR A 60 24.95 -17.35 5.75
C THR A 60 25.11 -18.18 7.01
N LEU A 61 25.46 -17.53 8.12
CA LEU A 61 25.68 -18.17 9.43
C LEU A 61 24.74 -17.55 10.47
N GLY A 62 24.27 -18.34 11.42
CA GLY A 62 23.55 -17.87 12.58
C GLY A 62 24.45 -16.98 13.45
N ILE A 63 23.92 -15.88 14.00
CA ILE A 63 24.71 -15.02 14.90
C ILE A 63 25.21 -15.81 16.11
N ASP A 64 24.46 -16.80 16.55
CA ASP A 64 24.77 -17.69 17.66
C ASP A 64 25.92 -18.65 17.34
N GLU A 65 26.37 -18.77 16.13
CA GLU A 65 27.52 -19.56 15.72
C GLU A 65 28.87 -18.82 15.95
N PHE A 66 28.84 -17.49 16.11
CA PHE A 66 30.01 -16.67 16.33
C PHE A 66 30.44 -16.65 17.78
N SER A 67 31.73 -16.31 18.06
CA SER A 67 32.21 -16.01 19.40
C SER A 67 31.41 -14.86 20.03
N GLU A 68 31.38 -14.80 21.38
CA GLU A 68 30.66 -13.75 22.11
C GLU A 68 31.11 -12.32 21.70
N ASP A 69 32.43 -12.13 21.51
CA ASP A 69 32.97 -10.83 21.05
C ASP A 69 32.51 -10.47 19.66
N ASP A 70 32.46 -11.44 18.74
CA ASP A 70 31.99 -11.21 17.37
C ASP A 70 30.48 -11.05 17.31
N GLN A 71 29.70 -11.73 18.15
CA GLN A 71 28.26 -11.49 18.31
C GLN A 71 28.01 -10.07 18.81
N ALA A 72 28.69 -9.64 19.88
CA ALA A 72 28.54 -8.29 20.41
C ALA A 72 28.91 -7.20 19.37
N PHE A 73 29.96 -7.45 18.58
CA PHE A 73 30.33 -6.55 17.49
C PHE A 73 29.26 -6.47 16.40
N LEU A 74 28.78 -7.62 15.93
CA LEU A 74 27.74 -7.70 14.89
C LEU A 74 26.44 -7.04 15.35
N GLU A 75 26.01 -7.34 16.57
CA GLU A 75 24.84 -6.71 17.17
C GLU A 75 24.99 -5.18 17.25
N LYS A 76 26.13 -4.71 17.76
CA LYS A 76 26.40 -3.26 17.85
C LYS A 76 26.45 -2.61 16.49
N HIS A 77 27.05 -3.25 15.47
CA HIS A 77 27.22 -2.72 14.14
C HIS A 77 25.85 -2.62 13.41
N PHE A 78 25.03 -3.66 13.51
CA PHE A 78 23.73 -3.71 12.82
C PHE A 78 22.58 -3.10 13.63
N LYS A 79 22.62 -3.14 15.00
CA LYS A 79 21.63 -2.44 15.86
C LYS A 79 21.72 -0.91 15.75
N LYS A 80 22.90 -0.37 15.51
CA LYS A 80 23.05 1.09 15.29
C LYS A 80 22.19 1.57 14.12
N LYS A 81 21.96 0.68 13.14
CA LYS A 81 21.10 0.94 11.98
C LYS A 81 19.60 0.93 12.36
N GLU A 82 19.14 -0.02 13.18
CA GLU A 82 17.74 -0.06 13.63
C GLU A 82 17.32 1.22 14.37
N VAL A 83 18.20 1.76 15.21
CA VAL A 83 17.96 3.03 15.94
C VAL A 83 17.90 4.22 14.95
N GLN A 84 18.73 4.22 13.93
CA GLN A 84 18.76 5.30 12.93
C GLN A 84 17.51 5.24 12.04
N LEU A 85 17.05 4.05 11.67
CA LEU A 85 15.82 3.87 10.88
C LEU A 85 14.57 4.33 11.66
N ALA A 86 14.52 4.11 12.97
CA ALA A 86 13.43 4.61 13.80
C ALA A 86 13.47 6.15 14.00
N ALA A 87 14.65 6.77 13.89
CA ALA A 87 14.77 8.22 13.95
C ALA A 87 14.11 8.93 12.75
N ASN A 88 13.91 8.21 11.65
CA ASN A 88 13.28 8.73 10.43
C ASN A 88 11.75 8.51 10.40
N ALA A 89 11.16 8.05 11.51
CA ALA A 89 9.71 7.87 11.61
C ALA A 89 8.95 9.19 11.36
N GLY A 90 7.93 9.13 10.52
CA GLY A 90 7.15 10.29 10.08
C GLY A 90 7.79 11.07 8.92
N THR A 91 8.85 10.56 8.31
CA THR A 91 9.54 11.23 7.19
C THR A 91 9.31 10.54 5.85
N LEU A 92 9.32 11.34 4.80
CA LEU A 92 9.35 10.90 3.41
C LEU A 92 10.76 11.11 2.86
N GLU A 93 11.43 10.02 2.55
CA GLU A 93 12.82 9.99 2.14
C GLU A 93 13.01 9.59 0.69
N GLY A 94 14.11 9.96 0.12
CA GLY A 94 14.55 9.55 -1.21
C GLY A 94 14.98 10.73 -2.09
N PRO A 95 15.53 10.41 -3.27
CA PRO A 95 15.68 9.07 -3.85
C PRO A 95 16.75 8.21 -3.15
N ILE A 96 16.40 6.98 -2.80
CA ILE A 96 17.30 5.97 -2.23
C ILE A 96 17.64 4.95 -3.32
N LYS A 97 18.88 4.49 -3.39
CA LYS A 97 19.30 3.48 -4.37
C LYS A 97 18.99 2.06 -3.88
N ALA A 98 18.30 1.28 -4.74
CA ALA A 98 18.00 -0.14 -4.54
C ALA A 98 18.60 -0.99 -5.67
N GLY A 99 19.92 -1.03 -5.76
CA GLY A 99 20.65 -1.68 -6.86
C GLY A 99 21.14 -0.71 -7.93
N VAL A 100 21.53 -1.22 -9.09
CA VAL A 100 22.24 -0.44 -10.13
C VAL A 100 21.30 0.56 -10.80
N ASP A 101 20.11 0.12 -11.22
CA ASP A 101 19.19 0.89 -12.07
C ASP A 101 17.83 1.13 -11.38
N THR A 102 17.80 1.10 -10.05
CA THR A 102 16.56 1.28 -9.29
C THR A 102 16.81 2.29 -8.17
N SER A 103 15.93 3.28 -8.10
CA SER A 103 15.83 4.20 -6.97
C SER A 103 14.37 4.32 -6.52
N TYR A 104 14.14 4.75 -5.29
CA TYR A 104 12.80 4.81 -4.73
C TYR A 104 12.65 5.94 -3.70
N PHE A 105 11.41 6.36 -3.50
CA PHE A 105 10.99 7.11 -2.34
C PHE A 105 10.37 6.17 -1.32
N VAL A 106 10.50 6.49 -0.02
CA VAL A 106 9.90 5.73 1.07
C VAL A 106 9.32 6.65 2.14
N TYR A 107 8.14 6.33 2.61
CA TYR A 107 7.57 6.92 3.81
C TYR A 107 7.61 5.92 4.96
N ILE A 108 8.18 6.37 6.08
CA ILE A 108 8.28 5.61 7.33
C ILE A 108 7.16 6.08 8.26
N PRO A 109 6.23 5.21 8.70
CA PRO A 109 5.13 5.63 9.56
C PRO A 109 5.65 6.16 10.92
N LYS A 110 4.99 7.21 11.45
CA LYS A 110 5.36 7.88 12.70
C LYS A 110 5.51 6.96 13.90
N ASN A 111 4.74 5.89 13.90
CA ASN A 111 4.66 4.95 15.02
C ASN A 111 5.58 3.73 14.86
N LEU A 112 6.51 3.75 13.91
CA LEU A 112 7.46 2.66 13.72
C LEU A 112 8.58 2.79 14.74
N GLY A 113 8.52 1.96 15.78
CA GLY A 113 9.58 1.86 16.79
C GLY A 113 10.74 0.97 16.33
N PRO A 114 11.90 1.07 17.00
CA PRO A 114 13.04 0.18 16.75
C PRO A 114 12.65 -1.29 16.87
N GLY A 115 13.06 -2.10 15.89
CA GLY A 115 12.79 -3.54 15.91
C GLY A 115 11.32 -3.95 15.71
N THR A 116 10.40 -3.01 15.53
CA THR A 116 8.99 -3.28 15.26
C THR A 116 8.81 -3.89 13.86
N ARG A 117 8.03 -4.95 13.77
CA ARG A 117 7.62 -5.50 12.46
C ARG A 117 6.54 -4.62 11.86
N ALA A 118 6.71 -4.22 10.60
CA ALA A 118 5.76 -3.40 9.88
C ALA A 118 5.27 -4.11 8.61
N PRO A 119 4.02 -3.91 8.19
CA PRO A 119 3.63 -4.20 6.82
C PRO A 119 4.30 -3.21 5.86
N VAL A 120 4.43 -3.60 4.59
CA VAL A 120 4.96 -2.76 3.52
C VAL A 120 4.04 -2.77 2.31
N MET A 121 3.83 -1.62 1.71
CA MET A 121 3.23 -1.52 0.38
C MET A 121 4.24 -0.95 -0.60
N ILE A 122 4.42 -1.63 -1.73
CA ILE A 122 5.17 -1.08 -2.86
C ILE A 122 4.16 -0.47 -3.83
N TRP A 123 4.21 0.85 -3.94
CA TRP A 123 3.34 1.64 -4.80
C TRP A 123 3.98 1.90 -6.14
N THR A 124 3.38 1.43 -7.23
CA THR A 124 3.84 1.66 -8.60
C THR A 124 3.01 2.75 -9.26
N GLN A 125 3.65 3.83 -9.66
CA GLN A 125 3.00 4.95 -10.32
C GLN A 125 3.20 4.88 -11.83
N SER A 126 2.16 5.19 -12.61
CA SER A 126 2.16 5.03 -14.07
C SER A 126 3.27 5.84 -14.77
N ASP A 127 3.60 7.00 -14.24
CA ASP A 127 4.62 7.93 -14.77
C ASP A 127 5.89 8.01 -13.91
N GLY A 128 6.08 7.04 -13.02
CA GLY A 128 7.20 7.00 -12.06
C GLY A 128 6.86 7.65 -10.73
N ALA A 129 7.56 7.24 -9.68
CA ALA A 129 7.28 7.71 -8.33
C ALA A 129 7.49 9.22 -8.18
N LYS A 130 6.55 9.85 -7.47
CA LYS A 130 6.60 11.27 -7.06
C LYS A 130 6.35 11.39 -5.57
N GLN A 131 7.08 12.27 -4.91
CA GLN A 131 6.92 12.50 -3.47
C GLN A 131 5.50 12.97 -3.11
N GLU A 132 4.92 13.85 -3.92
CA GLU A 132 3.58 14.40 -3.72
C GLU A 132 2.50 13.31 -3.76
N THR A 133 2.70 12.25 -4.54
CA THR A 133 1.80 11.10 -4.54
C THR A 133 1.92 10.31 -3.25
N LEU A 134 3.14 10.04 -2.78
CA LEU A 134 3.34 9.30 -1.53
C LEU A 134 2.82 10.08 -0.31
N GLN A 135 2.86 11.41 -0.32
CA GLN A 135 2.29 12.24 0.74
C GLN A 135 0.81 11.97 0.98
N ARG A 136 0.05 11.55 -0.03
CA ARG A 136 -1.37 11.19 0.11
C ARG A 136 -1.59 9.91 0.91
N PHE A 137 -0.56 9.07 1.02
CA PHE A 137 -0.60 7.79 1.75
C PHE A 137 -0.14 7.92 3.20
N THR A 138 0.38 9.07 3.63
CA THR A 138 0.99 9.23 4.96
C THR A 138 0.00 8.97 6.09
N GLU A 139 -1.25 9.40 5.94
CA GLU A 139 -2.31 9.15 6.92
C GLU A 139 -2.57 7.64 7.05
N ALA A 140 -2.78 6.95 5.94
CA ALA A 140 -2.98 5.51 5.93
C ALA A 140 -1.76 4.74 6.48
N ALA A 141 -0.56 5.18 6.11
CA ALA A 141 0.69 4.61 6.60
C ALA A 141 0.81 4.74 8.13
N ASP A 142 0.49 5.90 8.68
CA ASP A 142 0.53 6.15 10.14
C ASP A 142 -0.52 5.30 10.87
N VAL A 143 -1.76 5.26 10.37
CA VAL A 143 -2.84 4.48 10.98
C VAL A 143 -2.52 3.00 10.97
N LEU A 144 -2.00 2.47 9.86
CA LEU A 144 -1.70 1.04 9.71
C LEU A 144 -0.31 0.66 10.25
N GLY A 145 0.57 1.64 10.50
CA GLY A 145 1.98 1.38 10.77
C GLY A 145 2.70 0.77 9.58
N MET A 146 2.27 1.11 8.36
CA MET A 146 2.71 0.51 7.11
C MET A 146 3.78 1.37 6.43
N ILE A 147 4.90 0.76 6.07
CA ILE A 147 5.91 1.41 5.24
C ILE A 147 5.38 1.50 3.81
N ILE A 148 5.47 2.67 3.18
CA ILE A 148 5.08 2.86 1.78
C ILE A 148 6.33 3.20 0.98
N ALA A 149 6.70 2.36 0.01
CA ALA A 149 7.85 2.59 -0.86
C ALA A 149 7.42 2.62 -2.34
N SER A 150 8.04 3.46 -3.14
CA SER A 150 7.67 3.62 -4.54
C SER A 150 8.90 3.72 -5.45
N PRO A 151 9.11 2.76 -6.36
CA PRO A 151 10.21 2.78 -7.31
C PRO A 151 10.03 3.90 -8.35
N ILE A 152 11.08 4.66 -8.60
CA ILE A 152 11.06 5.80 -9.53
C ILE A 152 11.05 5.31 -10.98
N GLU A 153 11.79 4.28 -11.28
CA GLU A 153 11.96 3.74 -12.63
C GLU A 153 10.83 2.76 -13.04
N ALA A 154 9.99 2.33 -12.10
CA ALA A 154 8.83 1.49 -12.39
C ALA A 154 7.68 2.34 -12.98
N ARG A 155 7.84 2.76 -14.20
CA ARG A 155 6.86 3.54 -15.00
C ARG A 155 6.46 2.75 -16.23
N HIS A 156 5.28 3.04 -16.75
CA HIS A 156 4.73 2.34 -17.92
C HIS A 156 4.60 3.24 -19.15
N GLU A 157 5.21 4.40 -19.13
CA GLU A 157 5.33 5.24 -20.31
C GLU A 157 6.42 4.69 -21.23
N GLY A 158 6.05 4.40 -22.47
CA GLY A 158 6.96 3.89 -23.48
C GLY A 158 7.16 2.37 -23.43
N GLN A 159 8.40 1.91 -23.50
CA GLN A 159 8.74 0.49 -23.66
C GLN A 159 8.97 -0.27 -22.34
N VAL A 160 8.67 0.30 -21.18
CA VAL A 160 8.83 -0.39 -19.91
C VAL A 160 7.75 -1.45 -19.75
N THR A 161 8.15 -2.70 -19.85
CA THR A 161 7.24 -3.85 -19.74
C THR A 161 6.85 -4.13 -18.30
N LEU A 162 5.77 -4.91 -18.10
CA LEU A 162 5.41 -5.43 -16.77
C LEU A 162 6.57 -6.18 -16.10
N LEU A 163 7.42 -6.83 -16.89
CA LEU A 163 8.61 -7.54 -16.39
C LEU A 163 9.63 -6.57 -15.80
N ASN A 164 9.92 -5.45 -16.46
CA ASN A 164 10.85 -4.44 -15.93
C ASN A 164 10.30 -3.80 -14.65
N ASN A 165 9.01 -3.48 -14.62
CA ASN A 165 8.34 -3.00 -13.41
C ASN A 165 8.45 -4.02 -12.26
N PHE A 166 8.33 -5.30 -12.55
CA PHE A 166 8.52 -6.38 -11.57
C PHE A 166 9.94 -6.38 -11.01
N VAL A 167 10.97 -6.19 -11.86
CA VAL A 167 12.37 -6.13 -11.42
C VAL A 167 12.60 -4.95 -10.47
N HIS A 168 12.16 -3.74 -10.84
CA HIS A 168 12.28 -2.57 -9.98
C HIS A 168 11.54 -2.75 -8.65
N THR A 169 10.30 -3.24 -8.71
CA THR A 169 9.49 -3.55 -7.51
C THR A 169 10.19 -4.54 -6.58
N ARG A 170 10.77 -5.61 -7.15
CA ARG A 170 11.50 -6.62 -6.38
C ARG A 170 12.76 -6.05 -5.74
N ASN A 171 13.50 -5.22 -6.46
CA ASN A 171 14.71 -4.58 -5.92
C ASN A 171 14.36 -3.69 -4.72
N VAL A 172 13.34 -2.83 -4.84
CA VAL A 172 12.86 -2.00 -3.74
C VAL A 172 12.37 -2.84 -2.57
N LEU A 173 11.56 -3.87 -2.82
CA LEU A 173 11.08 -4.77 -1.77
C LEU A 173 12.23 -5.46 -1.03
N SER A 174 13.27 -5.89 -1.75
CA SER A 174 14.46 -6.50 -1.17
C SER A 174 15.24 -5.51 -0.30
N ASP A 175 15.36 -4.27 -0.78
CA ASP A 175 16.04 -3.20 -0.05
C ASP A 175 15.29 -2.83 1.25
N VAL A 176 13.98 -2.63 1.15
CA VAL A 176 13.13 -2.35 2.32
C VAL A 176 13.15 -3.53 3.32
N LYS A 177 13.13 -4.78 2.86
CA LYS A 177 13.25 -5.96 3.73
C LYS A 177 14.60 -6.06 4.43
N ARG A 178 15.67 -5.61 3.78
CA ARG A 178 16.99 -5.56 4.38
C ARG A 178 17.05 -4.55 5.52
N ASP A 179 16.40 -3.40 5.33
CA ASP A 179 16.50 -2.26 6.22
C ASP A 179 15.43 -2.27 7.33
N TYR A 180 14.29 -2.91 7.10
CA TYR A 180 13.16 -2.95 8.04
C TYR A 180 12.67 -4.38 8.28
N LYS A 181 12.21 -4.64 9.50
CA LYS A 181 11.54 -5.90 9.83
C LYS A 181 10.14 -5.93 9.23
N ILE A 182 9.97 -6.63 8.12
CA ILE A 182 8.67 -6.76 7.49
C ILE A 182 7.89 -7.92 8.11
N SER A 183 6.59 -7.71 8.38
CA SER A 183 5.73 -8.79 8.88
C SER A 183 5.55 -9.88 7.82
N GLY A 184 5.49 -11.15 8.23
CA GLY A 184 5.50 -12.31 7.34
C GLY A 184 4.34 -12.35 6.33
N HIS A 185 3.21 -11.73 6.66
CA HIS A 185 2.04 -11.58 5.79
C HIS A 185 1.74 -10.11 5.47
N GLY A 186 2.74 -9.25 5.56
CA GLY A 186 2.58 -7.80 5.46
C GLY A 186 3.06 -7.20 4.14
N ILE A 187 3.18 -7.99 3.07
CA ILE A 187 3.55 -7.45 1.75
C ILE A 187 2.29 -7.11 0.98
N HIS A 188 2.18 -5.87 0.56
CA HIS A 188 1.10 -5.35 -0.26
C HIS A 188 1.67 -4.68 -1.51
N PHE A 189 0.91 -4.67 -2.58
CA PHE A 189 1.24 -3.92 -3.78
C PHE A 189 0.15 -2.89 -4.07
N GLY A 190 0.54 -1.77 -4.64
CA GLY A 190 -0.40 -0.75 -5.06
C GLY A 190 0.07 -0.04 -6.30
N GLY A 191 -0.85 0.69 -6.94
CA GLY A 191 -0.50 1.49 -8.09
C GLY A 191 -1.70 2.15 -8.76
N ASP A 192 -1.41 3.13 -9.62
CA ASP A 192 -2.42 3.84 -10.38
C ASP A 192 -2.35 3.49 -11.87
N LYS A 193 -3.48 3.45 -12.54
CA LYS A 193 -3.60 3.20 -13.99
C LYS A 193 -2.77 1.96 -14.41
N SER A 194 -1.76 2.13 -15.27
CA SER A 194 -0.83 1.05 -15.66
C SER A 194 0.06 0.57 -14.51
N GLY A 195 0.39 1.43 -13.54
CA GLY A 195 1.02 1.03 -12.29
C GLY A 195 0.12 0.13 -11.45
N GLY A 196 -1.20 0.34 -11.47
CA GLY A 196 -2.19 -0.57 -10.90
C GLY A 196 -2.18 -1.94 -11.57
N ALA A 197 -2.07 -2.01 -12.90
CA ALA A 197 -1.89 -3.26 -13.62
C ALA A 197 -0.58 -3.96 -13.21
N ALA A 198 0.52 -3.21 -13.06
CA ALA A 198 1.79 -3.75 -12.57
C ALA A 198 1.67 -4.28 -11.13
N ALA A 199 0.95 -3.58 -10.23
CA ALA A 199 0.71 -4.04 -8.87
C ALA A 199 -0.04 -5.38 -8.84
N LEU A 200 -1.10 -5.53 -9.64
CA LEU A 200 -1.83 -6.79 -9.81
C LEU A 200 -0.93 -7.91 -10.37
N HIS A 201 -0.11 -7.61 -11.37
CA HIS A 201 0.86 -8.56 -11.89
C HIS A 201 1.90 -8.98 -10.83
N ASN A 202 2.40 -8.04 -10.04
CA ASN A 202 3.38 -8.32 -8.98
C ASN A 202 2.78 -9.22 -7.90
N SER A 203 1.50 -9.05 -7.56
CA SER A 203 0.79 -9.90 -6.59
C SER A 203 0.63 -11.35 -7.05
N LEU A 204 0.63 -11.60 -8.37
CA LEU A 204 0.65 -12.96 -8.93
C LEU A 204 2.03 -13.64 -8.82
N LYS A 205 3.10 -12.86 -8.75
CA LYS A 205 4.49 -13.36 -8.77
C LYS A 205 5.12 -13.42 -7.38
N ILE A 206 4.67 -12.57 -6.47
CA ILE A 206 5.14 -12.49 -5.09
C ILE A 206 3.91 -12.65 -4.19
N ARG A 207 3.94 -13.62 -3.28
CA ARG A 207 2.86 -13.80 -2.31
C ARG A 207 2.60 -12.49 -1.57
N SER A 208 1.42 -11.90 -1.79
CA SER A 208 0.98 -10.66 -1.18
C SER A 208 -0.23 -10.89 -0.28
N ALA A 209 -0.41 -10.05 0.73
CA ALA A 209 -1.60 -10.03 1.57
C ALA A 209 -2.75 -9.27 0.90
N GLY A 210 -2.45 -8.36 -0.03
CA GLY A 210 -3.47 -7.63 -0.76
C GLY A 210 -2.91 -6.59 -1.74
N THR A 211 -3.81 -6.02 -2.53
CA THR A 211 -3.48 -4.94 -3.45
C THR A 211 -4.44 -3.75 -3.28
N TYR A 212 -3.90 -2.55 -3.41
CA TYR A 212 -4.65 -1.31 -3.48
C TYR A 212 -4.38 -0.65 -4.83
N THR A 213 -5.39 -0.55 -5.71
CA THR A 213 -5.19 0.04 -7.03
C THR A 213 -6.12 1.22 -7.29
N VAL A 214 -5.62 2.21 -8.02
CA VAL A 214 -6.39 3.38 -8.45
C VAL A 214 -6.48 3.35 -9.97
N SER A 215 -7.70 3.17 -10.49
CA SER A 215 -7.95 3.01 -11.94
C SER A 215 -7.09 1.91 -12.57
N GLY A 216 -6.69 0.90 -11.78
CA GLY A 216 -5.95 -0.26 -12.25
C GLY A 216 -6.80 -1.18 -13.12
N TYR A 217 -6.16 -2.00 -13.93
CA TYR A 217 -6.85 -2.91 -14.86
C TYR A 217 -6.06 -4.20 -15.06
N LEU A 218 -6.75 -5.23 -15.54
CA LEU A 218 -6.13 -6.49 -15.96
C LEU A 218 -5.63 -6.39 -17.40
N THR A 219 -4.42 -6.89 -17.63
CA THR A 219 -3.94 -7.13 -19.00
C THR A 219 -4.35 -8.54 -19.45
N PRO A 220 -4.47 -8.79 -20.77
CA PRO A 220 -4.91 -10.10 -21.31
C PRO A 220 -4.09 -11.29 -20.82
N ASN A 221 -2.82 -11.06 -20.44
CA ASN A 221 -1.90 -12.12 -19.98
C ASN A 221 -1.95 -12.35 -18.46
N MET A 222 -2.79 -11.64 -17.73
CA MET A 222 -3.01 -11.86 -16.30
C MET A 222 -4.09 -12.92 -16.11
N THR A 223 -3.70 -14.17 -16.23
CA THR A 223 -4.55 -15.33 -15.91
C THR A 223 -4.04 -15.97 -14.63
N GLY A 224 -4.93 -16.21 -13.69
CA GLY A 224 -4.63 -16.91 -12.43
C GLY A 224 -5.38 -16.29 -11.26
N ALA A 225 -5.64 -17.10 -10.24
CA ALA A 225 -6.20 -16.62 -9.00
C ALA A 225 -5.15 -15.75 -8.29
N ASN A 226 -5.38 -14.46 -8.18
CA ASN A 226 -4.64 -13.61 -7.27
C ASN A 226 -4.90 -14.06 -5.84
N GLN A 227 -3.84 -14.30 -5.11
CA GLN A 227 -3.94 -14.52 -3.67
C GLN A 227 -3.96 -13.16 -2.97
N GLY A 228 -4.82 -13.03 -1.96
CA GLY A 228 -4.96 -11.82 -1.16
C GLY A 228 -6.19 -10.98 -1.50
N HIS A 229 -6.33 -9.87 -0.80
CA HIS A 229 -7.51 -9.01 -0.87
C HIS A 229 -7.25 -7.79 -1.75
N HIS A 230 -8.23 -7.44 -2.59
CA HIS A 230 -8.08 -6.41 -3.60
C HIS A 230 -9.02 -5.23 -3.34
N PHE A 231 -8.46 -4.07 -3.07
CA PHE A 231 -9.24 -2.83 -3.05
C PHE A 231 -8.95 -2.03 -4.33
N MET A 232 -10.00 -1.79 -5.10
CA MET A 232 -9.91 -1.13 -6.41
C MET A 232 -10.65 0.20 -6.39
N ALA A 233 -9.92 1.30 -6.37
CA ALA A 233 -10.50 2.63 -6.45
C ALA A 233 -10.62 3.07 -7.92
N GLY A 234 -11.80 3.52 -8.33
CA GLY A 234 -12.07 3.99 -9.68
C GLY A 234 -12.33 5.49 -9.74
N SER A 235 -11.59 6.23 -10.57
CA SER A 235 -11.94 7.61 -10.89
C SER A 235 -13.11 7.64 -11.87
N THR A 236 -14.12 8.45 -11.58
CA THR A 236 -15.29 8.61 -12.48
C THR A 236 -14.95 9.23 -13.84
N ASN A 237 -13.85 9.99 -13.92
CA ASN A 237 -13.36 10.58 -15.17
C ASN A 237 -12.29 9.75 -15.88
N SER A 238 -11.82 8.67 -15.28
CA SER A 238 -10.79 7.86 -15.91
C SER A 238 -11.36 7.10 -17.11
N SER A 239 -10.65 7.14 -18.24
CA SER A 239 -10.93 6.26 -19.38
C SER A 239 -10.82 4.76 -19.00
N HIS A 240 -10.11 4.44 -17.90
CA HIS A 240 -9.94 3.09 -17.38
C HIS A 240 -11.05 2.66 -16.41
N ARG A 241 -12.02 3.51 -16.07
CA ARG A 241 -13.05 3.21 -15.05
C ARG A 241 -13.78 1.88 -15.28
N TYR A 242 -14.12 1.59 -16.56
CA TYR A 242 -14.77 0.34 -16.92
C TYR A 242 -13.83 -0.86 -16.89
N MET A 243 -12.56 -0.66 -17.22
CA MET A 243 -11.53 -1.70 -17.12
C MET A 243 -11.25 -2.06 -15.67
N THR A 244 -11.28 -1.07 -14.76
CA THR A 244 -11.14 -1.29 -13.32
C THR A 244 -12.30 -2.12 -12.77
N ALA A 245 -13.53 -1.76 -13.13
CA ALA A 245 -14.70 -2.52 -12.70
C ALA A 245 -14.74 -3.93 -13.30
N TYR A 246 -14.33 -4.09 -14.57
CA TYR A 246 -14.17 -5.41 -15.17
C TYR A 246 -13.10 -6.24 -14.44
N ALA A 247 -12.00 -5.62 -14.05
CA ALA A 247 -10.97 -6.29 -13.27
C ALA A 247 -11.52 -6.74 -11.90
N ALA A 248 -12.24 -5.86 -11.20
CA ALA A 248 -12.88 -6.20 -9.94
C ALA A 248 -13.82 -7.40 -10.06
N ALA A 249 -14.67 -7.41 -11.09
CA ALA A 249 -15.61 -8.52 -11.35
C ALA A 249 -14.94 -9.86 -11.77
N LYS A 250 -13.63 -9.87 -12.00
CA LYS A 250 -12.87 -11.10 -12.34
C LYS A 250 -12.17 -11.72 -11.14
N PHE A 251 -12.09 -11.00 -10.03
CA PHE A 251 -11.58 -11.53 -8.78
C PHE A 251 -12.72 -12.12 -7.94
N ASP A 252 -12.35 -12.79 -6.86
CA ASP A 252 -13.30 -13.33 -5.89
C ASP A 252 -14.07 -12.17 -5.23
N GLU A 253 -15.40 -12.24 -5.20
CA GLU A 253 -16.27 -11.24 -4.57
C GLU A 253 -15.92 -11.04 -3.09
N ASP A 254 -15.65 -12.11 -2.35
CA ASP A 254 -15.31 -12.04 -0.93
C ASP A 254 -13.92 -11.39 -0.68
N ALA A 255 -13.08 -11.37 -1.71
CA ALA A 255 -11.71 -10.86 -1.64
C ALA A 255 -11.53 -9.51 -2.34
N THR A 256 -12.58 -8.95 -2.93
CA THR A 256 -12.47 -7.75 -3.76
C THR A 256 -13.51 -6.71 -3.36
N HIS A 257 -13.05 -5.46 -3.25
CA HIS A 257 -13.94 -4.33 -3.03
C HIS A 257 -13.61 -3.22 -4.04
N MET A 258 -14.65 -2.61 -4.61
CA MET A 258 -14.50 -1.49 -5.53
C MET A 258 -15.13 -0.22 -4.98
N LEU A 259 -14.40 0.90 -5.09
CA LEU A 259 -14.85 2.21 -4.68
C LEU A 259 -14.74 3.22 -5.83
N TYR A 260 -15.81 3.92 -6.17
CA TYR A 260 -15.73 5.12 -7.00
C TYR A 260 -15.52 6.38 -6.17
N PHE A 261 -14.54 7.24 -6.58
CA PHE A 261 -14.16 8.45 -5.83
C PHE A 261 -14.35 9.67 -6.70
N GLY A 262 -15.04 10.18 -7.33
CA GLY A 262 -15.19 11.45 -8.08
C GLY A 262 -14.18 11.65 -9.21
N ALA A 263 -14.17 12.85 -9.77
CA ALA A 263 -13.51 13.20 -11.02
C ALA A 263 -12.00 13.46 -10.95
N ARG A 264 -11.35 13.17 -9.84
CA ARG A 264 -9.92 13.39 -9.65
C ARG A 264 -9.11 12.22 -10.21
N ASP A 265 -7.84 12.45 -10.54
CA ASP A 265 -6.93 11.38 -10.96
C ASP A 265 -6.58 10.40 -9.82
N MET A 266 -6.57 10.89 -8.58
CA MET A 266 -6.29 10.13 -7.36
C MET A 266 -7.36 10.42 -6.31
N PRO A 267 -7.75 9.43 -5.48
CA PRO A 267 -8.59 9.66 -4.32
C PRO A 267 -7.89 10.59 -3.32
N ASP A 268 -8.63 11.19 -2.43
CA ASP A 268 -8.03 11.94 -1.32
C ASP A 268 -7.44 11.00 -0.27
N SER A 269 -6.66 11.56 0.67
CA SER A 269 -5.96 10.77 1.70
C SER A 269 -6.93 9.94 2.54
N ARG A 270 -8.14 10.42 2.74
CA ARG A 270 -9.17 9.77 3.55
C ARG A 270 -9.75 8.55 2.84
N ASP A 271 -10.12 8.68 1.56
CA ASP A 271 -10.59 7.55 0.73
C ASP A 271 -9.48 6.49 0.57
N ILE A 272 -8.22 6.94 0.44
CA ILE A 272 -7.05 6.04 0.45
C ILE A 272 -7.00 5.27 1.78
N THR A 273 -7.12 5.98 2.91
CA THR A 273 -7.02 5.37 4.24
C THR A 273 -8.14 4.36 4.47
N ILE A 274 -9.39 4.69 4.07
CA ILE A 274 -10.53 3.78 4.13
C ILE A 274 -10.25 2.47 3.38
N GLY A 275 -9.82 2.58 2.13
CA GLY A 275 -9.55 1.40 1.30
C GLY A 275 -8.38 0.56 1.81
N MET A 276 -7.33 1.22 2.28
CA MET A 276 -6.17 0.52 2.85
C MET A 276 -6.49 -0.16 4.19
N ILE A 277 -7.33 0.44 5.04
CA ILE A 277 -7.80 -0.19 6.30
C ILE A 277 -8.58 -1.46 5.96
N TRP A 278 -9.54 -1.40 5.02
CA TRP A 278 -10.30 -2.57 4.62
C TRP A 278 -9.40 -3.69 4.08
N MET A 279 -8.55 -3.38 3.10
CA MET A 279 -7.62 -4.35 2.50
C MET A 279 -6.72 -5.02 3.55
N TYR A 280 -6.17 -4.22 4.47
CA TYR A 280 -5.28 -4.74 5.50
C TYR A 280 -6.03 -5.58 6.54
N ALA A 281 -7.22 -5.14 6.97
CA ALA A 281 -8.07 -5.87 7.91
C ALA A 281 -8.45 -7.25 7.37
N GLN A 282 -8.85 -7.36 6.13
CA GLN A 282 -9.17 -8.64 5.49
C GLN A 282 -8.03 -9.65 5.66
N GLY A 283 -6.83 -9.32 5.19
CA GLY A 283 -5.67 -10.20 5.31
C GLY A 283 -5.21 -10.46 6.75
N LEU A 284 -5.45 -9.50 7.66
CA LEU A 284 -5.09 -9.62 9.07
C LEU A 284 -5.99 -10.61 9.81
N TYR A 285 -7.31 -10.50 9.64
CA TYR A 285 -8.29 -11.33 10.35
C TYR A 285 -8.49 -12.72 9.73
N GLU A 286 -8.16 -12.92 8.47
CA GLU A 286 -8.15 -14.24 7.85
C GLU A 286 -7.20 -15.21 8.58
N ASN A 287 -6.06 -14.71 9.08
CA ASN A 287 -5.03 -15.47 9.77
C ASN A 287 -4.91 -15.10 11.27
N ALA A 288 -6.02 -14.76 11.90
CA ALA A 288 -6.05 -14.15 13.23
C ALA A 288 -5.38 -15.00 14.34
N SER A 289 -5.40 -16.33 14.24
CA SER A 289 -4.84 -17.23 15.28
C SER A 289 -3.32 -17.06 15.51
N SER A 290 -2.60 -16.60 14.51
CA SER A 290 -1.14 -16.41 14.57
C SER A 290 -0.68 -14.95 14.68
N ARG A 291 -1.62 -13.98 14.74
CA ARG A 291 -1.33 -12.55 14.57
C ARG A 291 -1.87 -11.65 15.70
N GLY A 292 -2.04 -12.19 16.92
CA GLY A 292 -2.66 -11.48 18.04
C GLY A 292 -2.10 -10.07 18.30
N ASN A 293 -0.79 -9.93 18.40
CA ASN A 293 -0.13 -8.62 18.66
C ASN A 293 -0.32 -7.63 17.49
N GLU A 294 -0.34 -8.12 16.25
CA GLU A 294 -0.59 -7.27 15.08
C GLU A 294 -2.04 -6.78 15.07
N ILE A 295 -2.99 -7.65 15.45
CA ILE A 295 -4.41 -7.31 15.58
C ILE A 295 -4.61 -6.26 16.67
N GLU A 296 -4.06 -6.43 17.87
CA GLU A 296 -4.16 -5.45 18.95
C GLU A 296 -3.60 -4.08 18.55
N THR A 297 -2.47 -4.08 17.85
CA THR A 297 -1.85 -2.84 17.34
C THR A 297 -2.74 -2.17 16.29
N PHE A 298 -3.30 -2.92 15.36
CA PHE A 298 -4.22 -2.44 14.35
C PHE A 298 -5.49 -1.85 14.99
N GLU A 299 -6.13 -2.59 15.88
CA GLU A 299 -7.35 -2.16 16.58
C GLU A 299 -7.12 -0.88 17.38
N GLY A 300 -6.00 -0.80 18.09
CA GLY A 300 -5.60 0.35 18.89
C GLY A 300 -5.37 1.62 18.09
N ARG A 301 -5.04 1.52 16.80
CA ARG A 301 -4.82 2.66 15.91
C ARG A 301 -6.08 3.00 15.09
N VAL A 302 -6.75 1.99 14.56
CA VAL A 302 -7.89 2.20 13.67
C VAL A 302 -9.12 2.72 14.42
N LEU A 303 -9.40 2.24 15.63
CA LEU A 303 -10.59 2.67 16.35
C LEU A 303 -10.59 4.17 16.73
N PRO A 304 -9.49 4.77 17.24
CA PRO A 304 -9.41 6.21 17.44
C PRO A 304 -9.58 6.98 16.13
N TRP A 305 -8.85 6.61 15.09
CA TRP A 305 -8.95 7.26 13.79
C TRP A 305 -10.38 7.22 13.21
N LEU A 306 -11.06 6.09 13.36
CA LEU A 306 -12.44 5.94 12.89
C LEU A 306 -13.43 6.82 13.68
N LYS A 307 -13.20 7.02 14.98
CA LYS A 307 -13.97 7.96 15.78
C LYS A 307 -13.75 9.42 15.36
N ASP A 308 -12.51 9.76 15.03
CA ASP A 308 -12.17 11.08 14.48
C ASP A 308 -12.80 11.26 13.09
N LEU A 309 -12.76 10.26 12.23
CA LEU A 309 -13.47 10.26 10.94
C LEU A 309 -14.97 10.47 11.14
N ALA A 310 -15.58 9.82 12.12
CA ALA A 310 -17.02 9.97 12.41
C ALA A 310 -17.40 11.40 12.82
N SER A 311 -16.48 12.16 13.42
CA SER A 311 -16.71 13.57 13.76
C SER A 311 -16.62 14.50 12.55
N ILE A 312 -15.95 14.07 11.48
CA ILE A 312 -15.71 14.88 10.27
C ILE A 312 -16.69 14.48 9.15
N SER A 313 -16.93 13.18 8.99
CA SER A 313 -17.75 12.59 7.94
C SER A 313 -18.44 11.32 8.45
N GLU A 314 -19.67 11.50 8.98
CA GLU A 314 -20.49 10.37 9.45
C GLU A 314 -20.74 9.35 8.33
N GLY A 315 -20.90 9.81 7.09
CA GLY A 315 -21.15 8.95 5.94
C GLY A 315 -20.00 8.02 5.63
N GLN A 316 -18.77 8.53 5.53
CA GLN A 316 -17.58 7.72 5.29
C GLN A 316 -17.29 6.77 6.46
N ALA A 317 -17.48 7.23 7.71
CA ALA A 317 -17.31 6.39 8.88
C ALA A 317 -18.34 5.26 8.94
N ALA A 318 -19.60 5.53 8.62
CA ALA A 318 -20.66 4.52 8.54
C ALA A 318 -20.37 3.49 7.45
N TYR A 319 -19.88 3.93 6.30
CA TYR A 319 -19.51 3.04 5.20
C TYR A 319 -18.34 2.13 5.58
N LEU A 320 -17.25 2.67 6.15
CA LEU A 320 -16.13 1.85 6.60
C LEU A 320 -16.53 0.87 7.70
N THR A 321 -17.33 1.30 8.70
CA THR A 321 -17.82 0.38 9.74
C THR A 321 -18.69 -0.72 9.17
N ARG A 322 -19.50 -0.45 8.14
CA ARG A 322 -20.26 -1.46 7.41
C ARG A 322 -19.32 -2.48 6.76
N MET A 323 -18.36 -2.02 5.96
CA MET A 323 -17.40 -2.90 5.30
C MET A 323 -16.61 -3.76 6.28
N LEU A 324 -16.15 -3.19 7.39
CA LEU A 324 -15.44 -3.95 8.42
C LEU A 324 -16.33 -5.01 9.07
N ASN A 325 -17.63 -4.72 9.30
CA ASN A 325 -18.55 -5.67 9.89
C ASN A 325 -19.00 -6.78 8.93
N SER A 326 -19.25 -6.45 7.66
CA SER A 326 -19.72 -7.41 6.65
C SER A 326 -18.60 -8.28 6.10
N ASP A 327 -17.48 -7.68 5.77
CA ASP A 327 -16.48 -8.32 4.95
C ASP A 327 -15.33 -8.89 5.79
N CYS A 328 -14.97 -8.22 6.92
CA CYS A 328 -13.87 -8.66 7.76
C CYS A 328 -14.36 -9.59 8.89
N ARG A 329 -13.60 -10.67 9.14
CA ARG A 329 -13.91 -11.62 10.22
C ARG A 329 -13.51 -11.08 11.59
N LEU A 330 -13.99 -9.88 11.94
CA LEU A 330 -13.68 -9.21 13.21
C LEU A 330 -14.09 -10.08 14.41
N LYS A 331 -13.35 -9.96 15.52
CA LYS A 331 -13.60 -10.72 16.75
C LYS A 331 -13.52 -9.84 18.01
N GLY A 332 -13.99 -10.38 19.10
CA GLY A 332 -13.76 -9.85 20.45
C GLY A 332 -14.35 -8.46 20.69
N ARG A 333 -13.58 -7.63 21.40
CA ARG A 333 -13.98 -6.29 21.81
C ARG A 333 -14.07 -5.34 20.62
N PHE A 334 -13.13 -5.42 19.69
CA PHE A 334 -13.09 -4.53 18.51
C PHE A 334 -14.36 -4.68 17.67
N LYS A 335 -14.81 -5.90 17.39
CA LYS A 335 -16.07 -6.15 16.70
C LYS A 335 -17.22 -5.41 17.38
N LYS A 336 -17.37 -5.55 18.70
CA LYS A 336 -18.43 -4.89 19.48
C LYS A 336 -18.37 -3.36 19.40
N GLU A 337 -17.17 -2.79 19.43
CA GLU A 337 -16.98 -1.33 19.31
C GLU A 337 -17.36 -0.85 17.90
N ILE A 338 -16.97 -1.58 16.84
CA ILE A 338 -17.33 -1.26 15.46
C ILE A 338 -18.86 -1.37 15.25
N GLU A 339 -19.49 -2.44 15.73
CA GLU A 339 -20.95 -2.62 15.66
C GLU A 339 -21.70 -1.50 16.38
N LYS A 340 -21.22 -1.14 17.57
CA LYS A 340 -21.80 -0.04 18.37
C LYS A 340 -21.69 1.30 17.63
N LEU A 341 -20.51 1.62 17.12
CA LEU A 341 -20.26 2.85 16.36
C LEU A 341 -21.13 2.87 15.08
N HIS A 342 -21.17 1.78 14.34
CA HIS A 342 -22.03 1.66 13.15
C HIS A 342 -23.51 1.94 13.48
N THR A 343 -24.03 1.28 14.52
CA THR A 343 -25.42 1.47 14.98
C THR A 343 -25.70 2.92 15.40
N GLN A 344 -24.70 3.58 16.00
CA GLN A 344 -24.81 4.99 16.37
C GLN A 344 -24.85 5.89 15.13
N LEU A 345 -23.97 5.67 14.16
CA LEU A 345 -23.89 6.45 12.92
C LEU A 345 -25.16 6.32 12.07
N LEU A 346 -25.77 5.12 12.02
CA LEU A 346 -27.02 4.89 11.29
C LEU A 346 -28.26 5.64 11.86
N LYS A 347 -28.13 6.35 12.98
CA LYS A 347 -29.15 7.30 13.43
C LYS A 347 -29.16 8.59 12.59
N SER A 348 -28.06 8.90 11.92
CA SER A 348 -27.96 10.03 11.00
C SER A 348 -28.55 9.70 9.63
N LYS A 349 -29.42 10.56 9.14
CA LYS A 349 -30.01 10.43 7.79
C LYS A 349 -28.95 10.55 6.69
N GLU A 350 -27.90 11.33 6.94
CA GLU A 350 -26.79 11.50 6.00
C GLU A 350 -25.94 10.22 5.91
N ALA A 351 -25.62 9.63 7.05
CA ALA A 351 -24.87 8.37 7.10
C ALA A 351 -25.63 7.22 6.43
N VAL A 352 -26.94 7.09 6.69
CA VAL A 352 -27.79 6.09 6.03
C VAL A 352 -27.82 6.30 4.52
N ALA A 353 -28.04 7.52 4.05
CA ALA A 353 -28.06 7.84 2.62
C ALA A 353 -26.71 7.58 1.95
N HIS A 354 -25.60 7.87 2.66
CA HIS A 354 -24.25 7.61 2.15
C HIS A 354 -24.01 6.09 1.96
N VAL A 355 -24.29 5.28 2.99
CA VAL A 355 -24.12 3.82 2.93
C VAL A 355 -24.97 3.23 1.80
N GLN A 356 -26.26 3.57 1.75
CA GLN A 356 -27.16 3.12 0.68
C GLN A 356 -26.69 3.56 -0.71
N GLY A 357 -26.16 4.78 -0.82
CA GLY A 357 -25.59 5.28 -2.09
C GLY A 357 -24.37 4.51 -2.53
N ARG A 358 -23.48 4.14 -1.60
CA ARG A 358 -22.32 3.29 -1.88
C ARG A 358 -22.74 1.89 -2.31
N ASP A 359 -23.65 1.26 -1.58
CA ASP A 359 -24.18 -0.08 -1.92
C ASP A 359 -24.82 -0.08 -3.32
N ALA A 360 -25.51 0.99 -3.68
CA ALA A 360 -26.09 1.12 -5.01
C ALA A 360 -25.02 1.29 -6.12
N LEU A 361 -23.92 1.99 -5.83
CA LEU A 361 -22.78 2.11 -6.75
C LEU A 361 -22.03 0.78 -6.91
N ASP A 362 -21.84 0.05 -5.82
CA ASP A 362 -21.22 -1.27 -5.83
C ASP A 362 -22.06 -2.24 -6.66
N ASN A 363 -23.35 -2.36 -6.38
CA ASN A 363 -24.32 -3.18 -7.16
C ASN A 363 -24.40 -2.77 -8.64
N PHE A 364 -24.27 -1.49 -8.93
CA PHE A 364 -24.22 -0.98 -10.30
C PHE A 364 -22.96 -1.46 -11.02
N SER A 365 -21.82 -1.37 -10.37
CA SER A 365 -20.54 -1.84 -10.92
C SER A 365 -20.57 -3.31 -11.24
N GLU A 366 -21.02 -4.14 -10.30
CA GLU A 366 -21.05 -5.61 -10.43
C GLU A 366 -22.03 -6.08 -11.50
N THR A 367 -23.29 -5.61 -11.44
CA THR A 367 -24.36 -6.12 -12.34
C THR A 367 -24.28 -5.60 -13.76
N GLN A 368 -23.93 -4.33 -13.93
CA GLN A 368 -23.95 -3.70 -15.27
C GLN A 368 -22.63 -3.89 -16.02
N LEU A 369 -21.50 -3.85 -15.33
CA LEU A 369 -20.19 -3.93 -15.94
C LEU A 369 -19.74 -5.37 -16.18
N ALA A 370 -20.07 -6.30 -15.29
CA ALA A 370 -19.88 -7.75 -15.54
C ALA A 370 -20.66 -8.21 -16.76
N LYS A 371 -21.86 -7.68 -16.95
CA LYS A 371 -22.72 -8.00 -18.09
C LYS A 371 -22.22 -7.46 -19.44
N TYR A 372 -21.49 -6.34 -19.43
CA TYR A 372 -20.98 -5.66 -20.64
C TYR A 372 -19.46 -5.77 -20.82
N GLY A 373 -18.76 -6.37 -19.85
CA GLY A 373 -17.30 -6.34 -19.72
C GLY A 373 -16.48 -6.97 -20.85
N SER A 374 -17.08 -7.78 -21.74
CA SER A 374 -16.33 -8.35 -22.87
C SER A 374 -16.14 -7.39 -24.06
N HIS A 375 -16.84 -6.27 -24.09
CA HIS A 375 -16.87 -5.37 -25.25
C HIS A 375 -16.65 -3.89 -24.93
N PHE A 376 -15.97 -3.53 -23.86
CA PHE A 376 -15.53 -2.14 -23.53
C PHE A 376 -16.36 -0.99 -24.12
N LYS A 377 -17.65 -1.20 -24.36
CA LYS A 377 -18.52 -0.14 -24.85
C LYS A 377 -18.91 0.73 -23.66
N PRO A 378 -18.76 2.05 -23.77
CA PRO A 378 -19.25 2.96 -22.73
C PRO A 378 -20.72 2.65 -22.43
N LEU A 379 -21.12 2.68 -21.17
CA LEU A 379 -22.52 2.49 -20.77
C LEU A 379 -23.47 3.45 -21.50
N THR A 380 -22.97 4.63 -21.87
CA THR A 380 -23.65 5.63 -22.70
C THR A 380 -24.02 5.11 -24.09
N ASP A 381 -23.27 4.14 -24.66
CA ASP A 381 -23.52 3.60 -25.99
C ASP A 381 -24.64 2.55 -26.00
N HIS A 382 -25.02 2.01 -24.84
CA HIS A 382 -25.98 0.90 -24.76
C HIS A 382 -27.43 1.30 -24.53
N SER A 383 -27.73 2.45 -24.10
CA SER A 383 -29.05 3.09 -23.98
C SER A 383 -28.91 4.39 -23.15
N PRO A 384 -28.58 5.51 -23.78
CA PRO A 384 -28.38 6.77 -23.05
C PRO A 384 -29.56 7.11 -22.13
N LYS A 385 -30.79 6.94 -22.64
CA LYS A 385 -32.02 7.21 -21.86
C LYS A 385 -32.19 6.28 -20.63
N LYS A 386 -31.77 5.03 -20.73
CA LYS A 386 -31.86 4.11 -19.58
C LYS A 386 -30.83 4.45 -18.53
N PHE A 387 -29.63 4.81 -18.96
CA PHE A 387 -28.55 5.26 -18.08
C PHE A 387 -28.91 6.58 -17.39
N GLU A 388 -29.36 7.59 -18.14
CA GLU A 388 -29.83 8.88 -17.60
C GLU A 388 -30.96 8.69 -16.57
N ARG A 389 -31.95 7.85 -16.86
CA ARG A 389 -33.04 7.56 -15.94
C ARG A 389 -32.56 6.89 -14.66
N MET A 390 -31.62 5.96 -14.78
CA MET A 390 -31.04 5.29 -13.63
C MET A 390 -30.21 6.25 -12.78
N MET A 391 -29.40 7.09 -13.38
CA MET A 391 -28.60 8.10 -12.68
C MET A 391 -29.49 9.14 -12.00
N ALA A 392 -30.55 9.61 -12.67
CA ALA A 392 -31.53 10.53 -12.08
C ALA A 392 -32.26 9.89 -10.87
N ASN A 393 -32.56 8.59 -10.92
CA ASN A 393 -33.14 7.88 -9.77
C ASN A 393 -32.13 7.75 -8.61
N LEU A 394 -30.86 7.45 -8.90
CA LEU A 394 -29.81 7.41 -7.88
C LEU A 394 -29.62 8.79 -7.25
N GLU A 395 -29.53 9.85 -8.04
CA GLU A 395 -29.43 11.23 -7.54
C GLU A 395 -30.62 11.59 -6.64
N LYS A 396 -31.84 11.32 -7.08
CA LYS A 396 -33.05 11.58 -6.30
C LYS A 396 -33.11 10.78 -5.01
N THR A 397 -32.73 9.52 -5.05
CA THR A 397 -32.76 8.62 -3.89
C THR A 397 -31.71 9.01 -2.86
N TYR A 398 -30.53 9.44 -3.30
CA TYR A 398 -29.39 9.76 -2.45
C TYR A 398 -29.09 11.26 -2.35
N GLU A 399 -30.08 12.11 -2.62
CA GLU A 399 -29.94 13.58 -2.55
C GLU A 399 -29.36 14.07 -1.19
N LYS A 400 -29.61 13.32 -0.12
CA LYS A 400 -29.09 13.61 1.23
C LYS A 400 -27.64 13.16 1.43
N ALA A 401 -27.10 12.31 0.58
CA ALA A 401 -25.70 11.88 0.63
C ALA A 401 -24.80 12.93 -0.03
N LYS A 402 -24.58 14.05 0.63
CA LYS A 402 -23.85 15.21 0.10
C LYS A 402 -22.49 14.88 -0.49
N GLU A 403 -21.76 13.96 0.15
CA GLU A 403 -20.42 13.55 -0.25
C GLU A 403 -20.42 12.69 -1.53
N LEU A 404 -21.53 12.00 -1.83
CA LEU A 404 -21.68 11.18 -3.02
C LEU A 404 -22.23 11.96 -4.22
N LYS A 405 -22.83 13.12 -4.01
CA LYS A 405 -23.36 13.96 -5.11
C LYS A 405 -22.34 14.22 -6.23
N PRO A 406 -21.09 14.62 -5.93
CA PRO A 406 -20.07 14.82 -6.98
C PRO A 406 -19.71 13.52 -7.73
N VAL A 407 -19.70 12.37 -7.02
CA VAL A 407 -19.40 11.06 -7.60
C VAL A 407 -20.50 10.65 -8.57
N LEU A 408 -21.75 10.73 -8.15
CA LEU A 408 -22.92 10.41 -8.97
C LEU A 408 -23.02 11.32 -10.21
N LYS A 409 -22.81 12.61 -10.01
CA LYS A 409 -22.81 13.58 -11.12
C LYS A 409 -21.72 13.27 -12.16
N ALA A 410 -20.50 12.99 -11.69
CA ALA A 410 -19.39 12.69 -12.58
C ALA A 410 -19.55 11.35 -13.34
N LEU A 411 -20.24 10.36 -12.73
CA LEU A 411 -20.59 9.11 -13.43
C LEU A 411 -21.65 9.31 -14.53
N ALA A 412 -22.53 10.31 -14.39
CA ALA A 412 -23.54 10.64 -15.38
C ALA A 412 -22.97 11.41 -16.58
N GLU A 413 -21.83 12.09 -16.40
CA GLU A 413 -21.20 12.84 -17.49
C GLU A 413 -20.49 11.89 -18.47
N PRO A 414 -20.65 12.10 -19.80
CA PRO A 414 -19.91 11.30 -20.77
C PRO A 414 -18.41 11.52 -20.60
N THR A 415 -17.62 10.45 -20.66
CA THR A 415 -16.16 10.55 -20.69
C THR A 415 -15.75 11.31 -21.94
N HIS A 416 -15.20 12.51 -21.78
CA HIS A 416 -14.50 13.14 -22.88
C HIS A 416 -13.36 12.23 -23.35
N ARG A 417 -13.42 11.82 -24.61
CA ARG A 417 -12.40 11.04 -25.31
C ARG A 417 -11.15 11.85 -25.55
#